data_828949ee3d7004af450ef91f8175fdec
#
_entry.id   828949ee3d7004af450ef91f8175fdec
#
_cell.length_a   1.000
_cell.length_b   1.000
_cell.length_c   1.000
_cell.angle_alpha   90.00
_cell.angle_beta   90.00
_cell.angle_gamma   90.00
#
_symmetry.space_group_name_H-M   'P 1'
#
loop_
_entity.id
_entity.type
_entity.pdbx_description
1 polymer ?
#
loop_
_entity_poly.entity_id
_entity_poly.type
_entity_poly.pdbx_seq_one_letter_code
_entity_poly.pdbx_strand_id
1 'polypeptide(L)'
;ACAPLLLRFGGHSAAAGLTIEEEKIGAFRKAINDWAAKEYPVPKPLPLKLDAVADIAELTVPTVQELSRLAPFGSGNPVPVFLLQNAAVDGIWPLGSEGRHCRIRLRQGGAACFVSLFGTAPDDLPYRMGTAVDAAVEVSIFQGRGGPMVSCHCCAMRPAGLGNAPAEQAARFDAFLSGTALPDDERLACLPTRADTAAVYRMVRTGNVFADDLQPLFATAGPENTGKTLASLTALEQLGLIERR
;
A
#
# COMPACT_ATOMS: atom_id res chain seq x y z
N ALA A 1 16.20 -22.23 -12.07
CA ALA A 1 17.46 -21.53 -11.76
C ALA A 1 18.20 -22.18 -10.58
N CYS A 2 17.54 -22.50 -9.44
CA CYS A 2 18.20 -22.93 -8.20
C CYS A 2 18.20 -24.46 -7.96
N ALA A 3 17.67 -25.27 -8.88
CA ALA A 3 17.54 -26.72 -8.71
C ALA A 3 18.81 -27.45 -8.25
N PRO A 4 20.03 -27.14 -8.75
CA PRO A 4 21.24 -27.81 -8.32
C PRO A 4 21.64 -27.62 -6.85
N LEU A 5 21.05 -26.65 -6.19
CA LEU A 5 21.30 -26.35 -4.77
C LEU A 5 20.32 -27.07 -3.84
N LEU A 6 19.27 -27.70 -4.38
CA LEU A 6 18.17 -28.28 -3.63
C LEU A 6 18.22 -29.79 -3.66
N LEU A 7 17.95 -30.44 -2.54
CA LEU A 7 17.77 -31.89 -2.44
C LEU A 7 16.41 -32.32 -3.01
N ARG A 8 15.38 -31.54 -2.73
CA ARG A 8 14.01 -31.79 -3.16
C ARG A 8 13.27 -30.47 -3.27
N PHE A 9 12.41 -30.36 -4.25
CA PHE A 9 11.51 -29.22 -4.39
C PHE A 9 10.26 -29.61 -5.15
N GLY A 10 9.19 -28.84 -4.95
CA GLY A 10 7.91 -28.97 -5.65
C GLY A 10 6.97 -27.86 -5.26
N GLY A 11 5.93 -27.65 -6.06
CA GLY A 11 4.95 -26.59 -5.78
C GLY A 11 4.08 -26.27 -6.97
N HIS A 12 3.32 -25.20 -6.83
CA HIS A 12 2.48 -24.60 -7.86
C HIS A 12 2.65 -23.06 -7.81
N SER A 13 1.94 -22.34 -8.65
CA SER A 13 2.09 -20.87 -8.78
C SER A 13 1.94 -20.07 -7.48
N ALA A 14 1.20 -20.60 -6.50
CA ALA A 14 0.91 -19.89 -5.24
C ALA A 14 1.77 -20.35 -4.05
N ALA A 15 2.38 -21.56 -4.11
CA ALA A 15 3.20 -22.07 -3.00
C ALA A 15 4.22 -23.10 -3.48
N ALA A 16 5.42 -23.07 -2.93
CA ALA A 16 6.47 -24.05 -3.19
C ALA A 16 7.11 -24.52 -1.87
N GLY A 17 7.44 -25.81 -1.84
CA GLY A 17 8.22 -26.42 -0.77
C GLY A 17 9.58 -26.89 -1.28
N LEU A 18 10.59 -26.84 -0.44
CA LEU A 18 11.93 -27.31 -0.79
C LEU A 18 12.64 -27.91 0.43
N THR A 19 13.62 -28.78 0.13
CA THR A 19 14.55 -29.31 1.11
C THR A 19 15.95 -28.93 0.65
N ILE A 20 16.77 -28.39 1.54
CA ILE A 20 18.10 -27.88 1.26
C ILE A 20 19.06 -28.23 2.41
N GLU A 21 20.33 -28.46 2.12
CA GLU A 21 21.38 -28.57 3.12
C GLU A 21 21.68 -27.19 3.72
N GLU A 22 21.93 -27.15 5.03
CA GLU A 22 22.11 -25.89 5.77
C GLU A 22 23.24 -25.05 5.18
N GLU A 23 24.34 -25.67 4.79
CA GLU A 23 25.51 -24.98 4.19
C GLU A 23 25.19 -24.33 2.83
N LYS A 24 24.13 -24.78 2.15
CA LYS A 24 23.73 -24.27 0.83
C LYS A 24 22.71 -23.12 0.90
N ILE A 25 22.16 -22.80 2.09
CA ILE A 25 21.15 -21.76 2.25
C ILE A 25 21.66 -20.41 1.75
N GLY A 26 22.91 -20.05 2.07
CA GLY A 26 23.51 -18.78 1.63
C GLY A 26 23.62 -18.68 0.10
N ALA A 27 24.09 -19.76 -0.54
CA ALA A 27 24.19 -19.83 -1.99
C ALA A 27 22.81 -19.80 -2.68
N PHE A 28 21.83 -20.50 -2.10
CA PHE A 28 20.46 -20.50 -2.59
C PHE A 28 19.83 -19.11 -2.51
N ARG A 29 19.97 -18.42 -1.36
CA ARG A 29 19.46 -17.04 -1.17
C ARG A 29 20.03 -16.10 -2.22
N LYS A 30 21.34 -16.17 -2.45
CA LYS A 30 21.98 -15.34 -3.49
C LYS A 30 21.43 -15.68 -4.87
N ALA A 31 21.42 -16.96 -5.26
CA ALA A 31 21.00 -17.38 -6.59
C ALA A 31 19.53 -17.04 -6.91
N ILE A 32 18.63 -17.17 -5.94
CA ILE A 32 17.22 -16.84 -6.15
C ILE A 32 16.98 -15.32 -6.26
N ASN A 33 17.73 -14.52 -5.47
CA ASN A 33 17.63 -13.07 -5.57
C ASN A 33 18.25 -12.55 -6.88
N ASP A 34 19.42 -13.07 -7.29
CA ASP A 34 20.04 -12.71 -8.58
C ASP A 34 19.12 -13.07 -9.77
N TRP A 35 18.46 -14.22 -9.69
CA TRP A 35 17.48 -14.62 -10.71
C TRP A 35 16.25 -13.71 -10.68
N ALA A 36 15.69 -13.41 -9.50
CA ALA A 36 14.54 -12.54 -9.37
C ALA A 36 14.83 -11.11 -9.86
N ALA A 37 16.00 -10.57 -9.54
CA ALA A 37 16.42 -9.24 -10.00
C ALA A 37 16.55 -9.17 -11.53
N LYS A 38 16.91 -10.28 -12.18
CA LYS A 38 17.00 -10.36 -13.65
C LYS A 38 15.63 -10.49 -14.31
N GLU A 39 14.77 -11.39 -13.80
CA GLU A 39 13.47 -11.69 -14.41
C GLU A 39 12.38 -10.68 -14.03
N TYR A 40 12.50 -10.08 -12.86
CA TYR A 40 11.55 -9.11 -12.28
C TYR A 40 12.29 -7.87 -11.77
N PRO A 41 12.95 -7.10 -12.65
CA PRO A 41 13.76 -5.93 -12.25
C PRO A 41 12.92 -4.86 -11.54
N VAL A 42 11.64 -4.78 -11.86
CA VAL A 42 10.68 -3.90 -11.18
C VAL A 42 9.50 -4.74 -10.70
N PRO A 43 9.37 -5.02 -9.39
CA PRO A 43 8.21 -5.70 -8.85
C PRO A 43 6.95 -4.89 -9.13
N LYS A 44 5.99 -5.45 -9.87
CA LYS A 44 4.69 -4.81 -10.06
C LYS A 44 3.87 -5.01 -8.79
N PRO A 45 3.36 -3.94 -8.17
CA PRO A 45 2.44 -4.09 -7.05
C PRO A 45 1.19 -4.86 -7.50
N LEU A 46 0.76 -5.80 -6.67
CA LEU A 46 -0.49 -6.52 -6.94
C LEU A 46 -1.66 -5.55 -6.76
N PRO A 47 -2.56 -5.44 -7.74
CA PRO A 47 -3.74 -4.61 -7.60
C PRO A 47 -4.66 -5.17 -6.50
N LEU A 48 -5.08 -4.31 -5.57
CA LEU A 48 -6.12 -4.65 -4.63
C LEU A 48 -7.48 -4.54 -5.34
N LYS A 49 -8.20 -5.65 -5.41
CA LYS A 49 -9.54 -5.67 -5.98
C LYS A 49 -10.54 -5.16 -4.93
N LEU A 50 -11.33 -4.17 -5.33
CA LEU A 50 -12.42 -3.64 -4.52
C LEU A 50 -13.75 -4.15 -5.09
N ASP A 51 -14.67 -4.54 -4.22
CA ASP A 51 -15.97 -5.08 -4.65
C ASP A 51 -17.05 -4.00 -4.69
N ALA A 52 -17.02 -3.04 -3.76
CA ALA A 52 -17.93 -1.90 -3.78
C ALA A 52 -17.36 -0.70 -3.00
N VAL A 53 -17.93 0.48 -3.26
CA VAL A 53 -17.80 1.65 -2.39
C VAL A 53 -18.91 1.57 -1.35
N ALA A 54 -18.59 1.90 -0.09
CA ALA A 54 -19.55 1.94 1.00
C ALA A 54 -19.37 3.20 1.84
N ASP A 55 -20.47 3.74 2.35
CA ASP A 55 -20.42 4.76 3.37
C ASP A 55 -20.32 4.15 4.77
N ILE A 56 -19.61 4.82 5.68
CA ILE A 56 -19.48 4.33 7.07
C ILE A 56 -20.84 4.16 7.73
N ALA A 57 -21.83 5.00 7.39
CA ALA A 57 -23.18 4.91 7.91
C ALA A 57 -23.92 3.62 7.51
N GLU A 58 -23.51 2.98 6.41
CA GLU A 58 -24.10 1.72 5.92
C GLU A 58 -23.53 0.49 6.64
N LEU A 59 -22.36 0.63 7.30
CA LEU A 59 -21.70 -0.45 8.01
C LEU A 59 -22.38 -0.74 9.36
N THR A 60 -23.63 -1.16 9.30
CA THR A 60 -24.41 -1.54 10.48
C THR A 60 -24.33 -3.06 10.73
N VAL A 61 -24.62 -3.48 11.98
CA VAL A 61 -24.64 -4.92 12.31
C VAL A 61 -25.60 -5.69 11.39
N PRO A 62 -26.85 -5.25 11.14
CA PRO A 62 -27.74 -5.95 10.21
C PRO A 62 -27.16 -6.03 8.79
N THR A 63 -26.60 -4.94 8.25
CA THR A 63 -26.02 -4.93 6.90
C THR A 63 -24.87 -5.93 6.78
N VAL A 64 -23.95 -5.94 7.77
CA VAL A 64 -22.80 -6.86 7.75
C VAL A 64 -23.23 -8.32 7.97
N GLN A 65 -24.30 -8.56 8.75
CA GLN A 65 -24.87 -9.90 8.89
C GLN A 65 -25.42 -10.45 7.56
N GLU A 66 -26.04 -9.60 6.73
CA GLU A 66 -26.50 -10.03 5.40
C GLU A 66 -25.35 -10.46 4.48
N LEU A 67 -24.15 -9.89 4.63
CA LEU A 67 -22.97 -10.33 3.86
C LEU A 67 -22.57 -11.78 4.16
N SER A 68 -22.93 -12.32 5.32
CA SER A 68 -22.69 -13.73 5.66
C SER A 68 -23.40 -14.71 4.71
N ARG A 69 -24.44 -14.24 4.00
CA ARG A 69 -25.16 -15.04 2.98
C ARG A 69 -24.32 -15.30 1.73
N LEU A 70 -23.24 -14.55 1.55
CA LEU A 70 -22.26 -14.77 0.47
C LEU A 70 -21.26 -15.88 0.81
N ALA A 71 -21.21 -16.33 2.07
CA ALA A 71 -20.35 -17.42 2.51
C ALA A 71 -20.73 -18.76 1.87
N PRO A 72 -19.81 -19.75 1.77
CA PRO A 72 -18.47 -19.74 2.38
C PRO A 72 -17.44 -18.96 1.57
N PHE A 73 -16.60 -18.19 2.27
CA PHE A 73 -15.49 -17.47 1.65
C PHE A 73 -14.25 -18.38 1.52
N GLY A 74 -13.44 -18.14 0.50
CA GLY A 74 -12.24 -18.93 0.20
C GLY A 74 -11.62 -18.55 -1.15
N SER A 75 -10.81 -19.43 -1.71
CA SER A 75 -10.02 -19.16 -2.92
C SER A 75 -10.82 -18.70 -4.13
N GLY A 76 -12.00 -19.28 -4.35
CA GLY A 76 -12.91 -18.92 -5.47
C GLY A 76 -13.97 -17.87 -5.13
N ASN A 77 -14.08 -17.50 -3.84
CA ASN A 77 -15.06 -16.54 -3.33
C ASN A 77 -14.41 -15.78 -2.16
N PRO A 78 -13.53 -14.79 -2.41
CA PRO A 78 -12.84 -14.07 -1.36
C PRO A 78 -13.81 -13.23 -0.52
N VAL A 79 -13.37 -12.87 0.69
CA VAL A 79 -14.10 -11.90 1.53
C VAL A 79 -14.23 -10.59 0.76
N PRO A 80 -15.42 -9.98 0.71
CA PRO A 80 -15.59 -8.70 0.02
C PRO A 80 -14.78 -7.57 0.66
N VAL A 81 -14.14 -6.76 -0.19
CA VAL A 81 -13.38 -5.58 0.20
C VAL A 81 -14.13 -4.32 -0.20
N PHE A 82 -14.45 -3.50 0.77
CA PHE A 82 -15.18 -2.24 0.58
C PHE A 82 -14.24 -1.03 0.61
N LEU A 83 -14.50 -0.05 -0.23
CA LEU A 83 -13.80 1.22 -0.22
C LEU A 83 -14.60 2.27 0.56
N LEU A 84 -14.02 2.74 1.67
CA LEU A 84 -14.49 3.92 2.40
C LEU A 84 -13.77 5.12 1.84
N GLN A 85 -14.46 5.96 1.06
CA GLN A 85 -13.84 7.11 0.41
C GLN A 85 -13.90 8.36 1.28
N ASN A 86 -12.84 9.16 1.23
CA ASN A 86 -12.77 10.48 1.86
C ASN A 86 -13.19 10.49 3.34
N ALA A 87 -12.73 9.50 4.09
CA ALA A 87 -12.97 9.40 5.53
C ALA A 87 -11.87 10.13 6.30
N ALA A 88 -12.24 10.97 7.27
CA ALA A 88 -11.26 11.67 8.10
C ALA A 88 -10.73 10.76 9.22
N VAL A 89 -9.42 10.76 9.42
CA VAL A 89 -8.79 10.16 10.60
C VAL A 89 -9.16 10.95 11.83
N ASP A 90 -9.93 10.36 12.73
CA ASP A 90 -10.50 11.01 13.93
C ASP A 90 -9.86 10.50 15.25
N GLY A 91 -8.96 9.53 15.16
CA GLY A 91 -8.18 9.00 16.28
C GLY A 91 -7.33 7.82 15.90
N ILE A 92 -6.19 7.64 16.58
CA ILE A 92 -5.23 6.55 16.36
C ILE A 92 -4.79 6.04 17.72
N TRP A 93 -4.84 4.72 17.93
CA TRP A 93 -4.43 4.06 19.17
C TRP A 93 -3.61 2.82 18.87
N PRO A 94 -2.66 2.44 19.75
CA PRO A 94 -1.98 1.17 19.65
C PRO A 94 -2.96 0.01 19.83
N LEU A 95 -2.75 -1.07 19.08
CA LEU A 95 -3.52 -2.31 19.14
C LEU A 95 -2.58 -3.48 19.46
N GLY A 96 -2.99 -4.32 20.42
CA GLY A 96 -2.20 -5.43 20.93
C GLY A 96 -1.23 -5.01 22.03
N SER A 97 -0.70 -5.99 22.79
CA SER A 97 0.17 -5.76 23.95
C SER A 97 1.52 -5.13 23.60
N GLU A 98 2.01 -5.34 22.39
CA GLU A 98 3.32 -4.86 21.95
C GLU A 98 3.22 -3.58 21.08
N GLY A 99 2.00 -3.07 20.84
CA GLY A 99 1.79 -1.85 20.07
C GLY A 99 2.22 -1.90 18.59
N ARG A 100 2.46 -3.10 18.05
CA ARG A 100 2.90 -3.32 16.66
C ARG A 100 1.79 -3.16 15.62
N HIS A 101 0.59 -2.84 16.07
CA HIS A 101 -0.60 -2.66 15.24
C HIS A 101 -1.29 -1.38 15.68
N CYS A 102 -2.16 -0.83 14.85
CA CYS A 102 -2.97 0.31 15.26
C CYS A 102 -4.45 0.10 15.01
N ARG A 103 -5.24 0.81 15.80
CA ARG A 103 -6.68 0.97 15.64
C ARG A 103 -6.95 2.42 15.30
N ILE A 104 -7.60 2.64 14.17
CA ILE A 104 -7.88 3.97 13.66
C ILE A 104 -9.39 4.19 13.72
N ARG A 105 -9.81 5.35 14.20
CA ARG A 105 -11.19 5.80 14.07
C ARG A 105 -11.28 6.63 12.80
N LEU A 106 -12.11 6.18 11.87
CA LEU A 106 -12.46 6.92 10.65
C LEU A 106 -13.83 7.53 10.82
N ARG A 107 -14.00 8.77 10.37
CA ARG A 107 -15.26 9.49 10.39
C ARG A 107 -15.61 9.99 8.99
N GLN A 108 -16.86 9.78 8.60
CA GLN A 108 -17.42 10.23 7.33
C GLN A 108 -18.82 10.78 7.60
N GLY A 109 -19.02 12.07 7.34
CA GLY A 109 -20.27 12.74 7.73
C GLY A 109 -20.51 12.65 9.25
N GLY A 110 -21.70 12.20 9.65
CA GLY A 110 -22.07 11.98 11.05
C GLY A 110 -21.74 10.60 11.62
N ALA A 111 -21.21 9.67 10.79
CA ALA A 111 -20.91 8.30 11.18
C ALA A 111 -19.42 8.10 11.42
N ALA A 112 -19.08 7.11 12.27
CA ALA A 112 -17.71 6.71 12.53
C ALA A 112 -17.60 5.20 12.69
N CYS A 113 -16.48 4.63 12.26
CA CYS A 113 -16.13 3.24 12.49
C CYS A 113 -14.71 3.11 13.02
N PHE A 114 -14.41 1.95 13.62
CA PHE A 114 -13.05 1.59 13.99
C PHE A 114 -12.48 0.61 12.97
N VAL A 115 -11.27 0.91 12.52
CA VAL A 115 -10.54 0.11 11.54
C VAL A 115 -9.26 -0.38 12.19
N SER A 116 -9.00 -1.68 12.12
CA SER A 116 -7.76 -2.29 12.63
C SER A 116 -6.77 -2.44 11.48
N LEU A 117 -5.57 -1.88 11.63
CA LEU A 117 -4.45 -2.01 10.71
C LEU A 117 -3.35 -2.83 11.40
N PHE A 118 -3.11 -4.03 10.88
CA PHE A 118 -2.10 -4.94 11.41
C PHE A 118 -0.74 -4.70 10.77
N GLY A 119 0.33 -4.89 11.56
CA GLY A 119 1.71 -4.75 11.09
C GLY A 119 2.23 -3.30 11.02
N THR A 120 1.42 -2.31 11.39
CA THR A 120 1.81 -0.89 11.40
C THR A 120 1.58 -0.32 12.80
N ALA A 121 2.63 0.13 13.46
CA ALA A 121 2.49 0.84 14.73
C ALA A 121 1.95 2.27 14.52
N PRO A 122 1.34 2.91 15.53
CA PRO A 122 0.84 4.28 15.40
C PRO A 122 1.89 5.29 14.92
N ASP A 123 3.14 5.13 15.35
CA ASP A 123 4.25 6.03 14.99
C ASP A 123 4.73 5.82 13.56
N ASP A 124 4.52 4.64 13.00
CA ASP A 124 4.87 4.28 11.61
C ASP A 124 3.77 4.67 10.62
N LEU A 125 2.61 5.13 11.12
CA LEU A 125 1.51 5.52 10.26
C LEU A 125 1.77 6.90 9.62
N PRO A 126 1.71 7.06 8.28
CA PRO A 126 1.97 8.34 7.63
C PRO A 126 0.82 9.35 7.78
N TYR A 127 -0.32 8.91 8.30
CA TYR A 127 -1.52 9.72 8.46
C TYR A 127 -1.61 10.31 9.88
N ARG A 128 -2.18 11.51 9.97
CA ARG A 128 -2.41 12.21 11.24
C ARG A 128 -3.90 12.50 11.41
N MET A 129 -4.29 12.87 12.62
CA MET A 129 -5.66 13.33 12.89
C MET A 129 -6.04 14.45 11.93
N GLY A 130 -7.23 14.36 11.35
CA GLY A 130 -7.75 15.29 10.34
C GLY A 130 -7.36 14.92 8.90
N THR A 131 -6.40 14.00 8.67
CA THR A 131 -6.10 13.56 7.31
C THR A 131 -7.30 12.85 6.70
N ALA A 132 -7.70 13.26 5.49
CA ALA A 132 -8.69 12.55 4.70
C ALA A 132 -8.04 11.39 3.96
N VAL A 133 -8.62 10.20 4.09
CA VAL A 133 -8.10 8.95 3.52
C VAL A 133 -9.18 8.18 2.76
N ASP A 134 -8.73 7.41 1.78
CA ASP A 134 -9.48 6.31 1.19
C ASP A 134 -8.98 5.03 1.84
N ALA A 135 -9.88 4.24 2.45
CA ALA A 135 -9.53 3.00 3.15
C ALA A 135 -10.26 1.80 2.52
N ALA A 136 -9.49 0.80 2.12
CA ALA A 136 -10.01 -0.49 1.70
C ALA A 136 -10.14 -1.41 2.91
N VAL A 137 -11.36 -1.89 3.19
CA VAL A 137 -11.66 -2.64 4.41
C VAL A 137 -12.44 -3.92 4.13
N GLU A 138 -12.09 -4.99 4.83
CA GLU A 138 -12.96 -6.13 5.05
C GLU A 138 -13.81 -5.88 6.29
N VAL A 139 -15.07 -6.30 6.27
CA VAL A 139 -16.00 -6.11 7.38
C VAL A 139 -16.47 -7.44 7.95
N SER A 140 -16.59 -7.48 9.26
CA SER A 140 -17.04 -8.67 10.00
C SER A 140 -17.81 -8.27 11.25
N ILE A 141 -18.47 -9.25 11.89
CA ILE A 141 -19.10 -9.06 13.20
C ILE A 141 -18.19 -9.60 14.28
N PHE A 142 -17.88 -8.75 15.25
CA PHE A 142 -17.18 -9.10 16.47
C PHE A 142 -18.17 -9.16 17.64
N GLN A 143 -18.07 -10.21 18.45
CA GLN A 143 -18.88 -10.36 19.69
C GLN A 143 -18.13 -9.68 20.85
N GLY A 144 -18.52 -8.44 21.13
CA GLY A 144 -17.98 -7.68 22.25
C GLY A 144 -18.77 -7.90 23.55
N ARG A 145 -18.30 -7.34 24.66
CA ARG A 145 -18.99 -7.38 25.96
C ARG A 145 -20.37 -6.71 25.93
N GLY A 146 -20.57 -5.75 25.04
CA GLY A 146 -21.83 -5.01 24.85
C GLY A 146 -22.75 -5.55 23.76
N GLY A 147 -22.43 -6.73 23.19
CA GLY A 147 -23.16 -7.33 22.07
C GLY A 147 -22.36 -7.31 20.75
N PRO A 148 -23.03 -7.67 19.64
CA PRO A 148 -22.39 -7.68 18.33
C PRO A 148 -22.06 -6.27 17.87
N MET A 149 -20.87 -6.08 17.28
CA MET A 149 -20.40 -4.83 16.71
C MET A 149 -19.68 -5.10 15.40
N VAL A 150 -19.71 -4.12 14.51
CA VAL A 150 -18.95 -4.17 13.25
C VAL A 150 -17.48 -4.00 13.55
N SER A 151 -16.66 -4.87 12.99
CA SER A 151 -15.20 -4.79 12.98
C SER A 151 -14.72 -4.63 11.55
N CYS A 152 -13.89 -3.62 11.30
CA CYS A 152 -13.28 -3.38 10.00
C CYS A 152 -11.78 -3.73 10.10
N HIS A 153 -11.31 -4.55 9.15
CA HIS A 153 -9.90 -4.83 8.93
C HIS A 153 -9.42 -4.02 7.72
N CYS A 154 -8.40 -3.18 7.90
CA CYS A 154 -7.81 -2.40 6.82
C CYS A 154 -6.87 -3.26 5.98
N CYS A 155 -7.18 -3.42 4.70
CA CYS A 155 -6.33 -4.08 3.71
C CYS A 155 -5.32 -3.11 3.12
N ALA A 156 -5.75 -1.85 2.90
CA ALA A 156 -4.91 -0.76 2.40
C ALA A 156 -5.53 0.59 2.75
N MET A 157 -4.69 1.61 2.83
CA MET A 157 -5.12 3.00 3.06
C MET A 157 -4.25 3.93 2.23
N ARG A 158 -4.85 4.99 1.71
CA ARG A 158 -4.14 6.04 0.97
C ARG A 158 -4.76 7.41 1.26
N PRO A 159 -4.07 8.52 1.00
CA PRO A 159 -4.69 9.84 1.04
C PRO A 159 -5.90 9.91 0.10
N ALA A 160 -6.96 10.57 0.54
CA ALA A 160 -8.16 10.73 -0.27
C ALA A 160 -7.91 11.59 -1.51
N GLY A 161 -8.67 11.33 -2.57
CA GLY A 161 -8.65 12.16 -3.78
C GLY A 161 -7.49 11.90 -4.74
N LEU A 162 -6.59 10.93 -4.45
CA LEU A 162 -5.50 10.61 -5.37
C LEU A 162 -5.96 10.02 -6.71
N GLY A 163 -7.09 9.31 -6.72
CA GLY A 163 -7.58 8.64 -7.92
C GLY A 163 -6.56 7.66 -8.50
N ASN A 164 -6.50 7.59 -9.83
CA ASN A 164 -5.53 6.76 -10.57
C ASN A 164 -4.31 7.57 -11.04
N ALA A 165 -4.32 8.90 -10.89
CA ALA A 165 -3.26 9.77 -11.40
C ALA A 165 -1.85 9.37 -10.97
N PRO A 166 -1.58 9.00 -9.68
CA PRO A 166 -0.25 8.55 -9.31
C PRO A 166 0.22 7.30 -10.05
N ALA A 167 -0.67 6.32 -10.24
CA ALA A 167 -0.32 5.09 -10.94
C ALA A 167 -0.05 5.33 -12.44
N GLU A 168 -0.88 6.15 -13.07
CA GLU A 168 -0.71 6.53 -14.48
C GLU A 168 0.58 7.32 -14.71
N GLN A 169 0.88 8.29 -13.85
CA GLN A 169 2.09 9.09 -13.90
C GLN A 169 3.34 8.26 -13.59
N ALA A 170 3.27 7.31 -12.65
CA ALA A 170 4.36 6.39 -12.36
C ALA A 170 4.66 5.49 -13.57
N ALA A 171 3.63 4.94 -14.23
CA ALA A 171 3.80 4.14 -15.43
C ALA A 171 4.45 4.93 -16.58
N ARG A 172 4.10 6.22 -16.75
CA ARG A 172 4.76 7.11 -17.70
C ARG A 172 6.23 7.35 -17.35
N PHE A 173 6.52 7.56 -16.07
CA PHE A 173 7.89 7.73 -15.60
C PHE A 173 8.74 6.46 -15.84
N ASP A 174 8.20 5.28 -15.58
CA ASP A 174 8.87 4.00 -15.87
C ASP A 174 9.12 3.83 -17.39
N ALA A 175 8.16 4.19 -18.22
CA ALA A 175 8.32 4.21 -19.69
C ALA A 175 9.41 5.20 -20.11
N PHE A 176 9.46 6.37 -19.51
CA PHE A 176 10.51 7.38 -19.73
C PHE A 176 11.89 6.83 -19.36
N LEU A 177 12.06 6.21 -18.20
CA LEU A 177 13.32 5.61 -17.75
C LEU A 177 13.78 4.45 -18.64
N SER A 178 12.85 3.65 -19.15
CA SER A 178 13.15 2.51 -20.03
C SER A 178 13.49 2.93 -21.48
N GLY A 179 13.44 4.23 -21.78
CA GLY A 179 13.70 4.75 -23.12
C GLY A 179 12.58 4.50 -24.12
N THR A 180 11.37 4.17 -23.65
CA THR A 180 10.18 4.04 -24.49
C THR A 180 9.86 5.40 -25.10
N ALA A 181 9.54 5.44 -26.40
CA ALA A 181 9.13 6.66 -27.08
C ALA A 181 7.81 7.17 -26.49
N LEU A 182 7.86 8.33 -25.85
CA LEU A 182 6.69 9.05 -25.33
C LEU A 182 6.47 10.34 -26.12
N PRO A 183 5.23 10.84 -26.24
CA PRO A 183 4.93 12.18 -26.70
C PRO A 183 5.71 13.24 -25.90
N ASP A 184 6.01 14.38 -26.54
CA ASP A 184 6.86 15.42 -25.90
C ASP A 184 6.21 16.02 -24.65
N ASP A 185 4.91 16.18 -24.62
CA ASP A 185 4.16 16.64 -23.45
C ASP A 185 4.23 15.64 -22.28
N GLU A 186 4.15 14.34 -22.55
CA GLU A 186 4.30 13.30 -21.52
C GLU A 186 5.74 13.20 -21.00
N ARG A 187 6.73 13.41 -21.85
CA ARG A 187 8.14 13.48 -21.44
C ARG A 187 8.38 14.68 -20.53
N LEU A 188 7.86 15.86 -20.92
CA LEU A 188 7.97 17.09 -20.13
C LEU A 188 7.28 16.96 -18.76
N ALA A 189 6.17 16.21 -18.68
CA ALA A 189 5.48 15.92 -17.43
C ALA A 189 6.33 15.07 -16.45
N CYS A 190 7.35 14.35 -16.93
CA CYS A 190 8.29 13.60 -16.10
C CYS A 190 9.53 14.40 -15.69
N LEU A 191 9.80 15.56 -16.31
CA LEU A 191 11.00 16.34 -16.07
C LEU A 191 10.76 17.41 -14.98
N PRO A 192 11.40 17.27 -13.79
CA PRO A 192 11.26 18.27 -12.75
C PRO A 192 12.13 19.50 -13.03
N THR A 193 11.62 20.65 -12.63
CA THR A 193 12.45 21.86 -12.51
C THR A 193 13.25 21.82 -11.21
N ARG A 194 14.22 22.75 -11.09
CA ARG A 194 14.95 22.94 -9.83
C ARG A 194 14.00 23.27 -8.66
N ALA A 195 12.92 23.98 -8.92
CA ALA A 195 11.94 24.35 -7.91
C ALA A 195 11.14 23.11 -7.45
N ASP A 196 10.74 22.23 -8.38
CA ASP A 196 10.07 20.97 -8.06
C ASP A 196 10.95 20.07 -7.20
N THR A 197 12.21 19.88 -7.58
CA THR A 197 13.17 19.06 -6.82
C THR A 197 13.44 19.65 -5.42
N ALA A 198 13.55 20.97 -5.30
CA ALA A 198 13.73 21.63 -4.01
C ALA A 198 12.48 21.49 -3.12
N ALA A 199 11.28 21.48 -3.71
CA ALA A 199 10.04 21.25 -2.97
C ALA A 199 9.99 19.81 -2.43
N VAL A 200 10.26 18.81 -3.28
CA VAL A 200 10.32 17.39 -2.89
C VAL A 200 11.37 17.17 -1.79
N TYR A 201 12.57 17.75 -1.92
CA TYR A 201 13.60 17.64 -0.89
C TYR A 201 13.15 18.19 0.48
N ARG A 202 12.45 19.34 0.49
CA ARG A 202 11.90 19.89 1.75
C ARG A 202 10.84 18.98 2.36
N MET A 203 9.94 18.40 1.54
CA MET A 203 8.92 17.47 1.99
C MET A 203 9.54 16.21 2.63
N VAL A 204 10.55 15.63 2.00
CA VAL A 204 11.27 14.45 2.53
C VAL A 204 11.99 14.80 3.84
N ARG A 205 12.62 15.98 3.95
CA ARG A 205 13.33 16.39 5.17
C ARG A 205 12.44 16.70 6.36
N THR A 206 11.23 17.19 6.12
CA THR A 206 10.33 17.70 7.18
C THR A 206 9.16 16.78 7.47
N GLY A 207 8.86 15.83 6.56
CA GLY A 207 7.74 14.89 6.67
C GLY A 207 8.19 13.46 6.99
N ASN A 208 7.24 12.67 7.51
CA ASN A 208 7.41 11.23 7.57
C ASN A 208 7.11 10.67 6.17
N VAL A 209 8.14 10.49 5.37
CA VAL A 209 8.04 9.86 4.05
C VAL A 209 8.64 8.47 4.16
N PHE A 210 7.85 7.46 3.85
CA PHE A 210 8.25 6.06 3.89
C PHE A 210 8.59 5.60 2.47
N ALA A 211 9.70 4.87 2.34
CA ALA A 211 10.17 4.40 1.02
C ALA A 211 9.21 3.41 0.35
N ASP A 212 8.43 2.68 1.14
CA ASP A 212 7.42 1.71 0.72
C ASP A 212 6.02 2.30 0.52
N ASP A 213 5.77 3.55 1.00
CA ASP A 213 4.53 4.28 0.76
C ASP A 213 4.77 5.75 0.41
N LEU A 214 4.89 6.05 -0.86
CA LEU A 214 5.06 7.41 -1.39
C LEU A 214 3.74 8.15 -1.64
N GLN A 215 2.59 7.53 -1.41
CA GLN A 215 1.30 8.16 -1.70
C GLN A 215 1.03 9.44 -0.90
N PRO A 216 1.41 9.54 0.39
CA PRO A 216 1.33 10.81 1.13
C PRO A 216 2.18 11.94 0.52
N LEU A 217 3.35 11.59 -0.04
CA LEU A 217 4.19 12.55 -0.76
C LEU A 217 3.52 13.01 -2.06
N PHE A 218 2.94 12.09 -2.84
CA PHE A 218 2.21 12.41 -4.05
C PHE A 218 0.98 13.29 -3.78
N ALA A 219 0.25 13.02 -2.68
CA ALA A 219 -0.87 13.85 -2.27
C ALA A 219 -0.44 15.29 -1.94
N THR A 220 0.73 15.45 -1.30
CA THR A 220 1.27 16.76 -0.92
C THR A 220 1.85 17.52 -2.12
N ALA A 221 2.51 16.81 -3.05
CA ALA A 221 3.08 17.40 -4.26
C ALA A 221 2.04 17.69 -5.37
N GLY A 222 0.84 17.11 -5.24
CA GLY A 222 -0.18 17.02 -6.26
C GLY A 222 -0.07 15.73 -7.06
N PRO A 223 -1.14 14.94 -7.16
CA PRO A 223 -1.11 13.63 -7.84
C PRO A 223 -0.70 13.73 -9.32
N GLU A 224 -1.01 14.84 -9.97
CA GLU A 224 -0.60 15.15 -11.35
C GLU A 224 0.90 15.38 -11.51
N ASN A 225 1.62 15.67 -10.42
CA ASN A 225 3.07 15.88 -10.38
C ASN A 225 3.86 14.62 -9.98
N THR A 226 3.21 13.46 -9.90
CA THR A 226 3.86 12.20 -9.46
C THR A 226 5.10 11.87 -10.30
N GLY A 227 5.05 12.02 -11.62
CA GLY A 227 6.20 11.79 -12.50
C GLY A 227 7.39 12.67 -12.14
N LYS A 228 7.18 13.97 -11.94
CA LYS A 228 8.21 14.93 -11.51
C LYS A 228 8.73 14.62 -10.10
N THR A 229 7.85 14.17 -9.21
CA THR A 229 8.21 13.78 -7.83
C THR A 229 9.13 12.57 -7.84
N LEU A 230 8.82 11.54 -8.62
CA LEU A 230 9.66 10.35 -8.78
C LEU A 230 11.03 10.70 -9.40
N ALA A 231 11.04 11.53 -10.44
CA ALA A 231 12.28 11.99 -11.06
C ALA A 231 13.13 12.82 -10.09
N SER A 232 12.49 13.66 -9.25
CA SER A 232 13.17 14.43 -8.21
C SER A 232 13.78 13.52 -7.15
N LEU A 233 13.05 12.52 -6.67
CA LEU A 233 13.57 11.54 -5.72
C LEU A 233 14.78 10.79 -6.29
N THR A 234 14.68 10.31 -7.54
CA THR A 234 15.79 9.62 -8.23
C THR A 234 17.03 10.52 -8.33
N ALA A 235 16.85 11.79 -8.72
CA ALA A 235 17.95 12.74 -8.80
C ALA A 235 18.59 13.03 -7.43
N LEU A 236 17.78 13.20 -6.39
CA LEU A 236 18.25 13.44 -5.02
C LEU A 236 19.03 12.24 -4.45
N GLU A 237 18.60 11.01 -4.76
CA GLU A 237 19.33 9.79 -4.41
C GLU A 237 20.68 9.69 -5.12
N GLN A 238 20.70 9.94 -6.44
CA GLN A 238 21.94 9.94 -7.23
C GLN A 238 22.95 10.99 -6.75
N LEU A 239 22.46 12.11 -6.23
CA LEU A 239 23.30 13.17 -5.63
C LEU A 239 23.70 12.85 -4.18
N GLY A 240 23.25 11.75 -3.59
CA GLY A 240 23.51 11.39 -2.20
C GLY A 240 22.86 12.33 -1.17
N LEU A 241 21.83 13.08 -1.56
CA LEU A 241 21.13 14.03 -0.68
C LEU A 241 20.00 13.36 0.14
N ILE A 242 19.53 12.21 -0.31
CA ILE A 242 18.57 11.33 0.39
C ILE A 242 19.02 9.89 0.20
N GLU A 243 18.57 9.02 1.12
CA GLU A 243 18.82 7.58 1.09
C GLU A 243 17.53 6.83 1.42
N ARG A 244 17.16 5.82 0.63
CA ARG A 244 16.06 4.89 0.98
C ARG A 244 16.56 3.92 2.04
N ARG A 245 15.83 3.83 3.14
CA ARG A 245 16.08 2.89 4.22
C ARG A 245 14.92 1.94 4.39
#